data_bd2a18a9e8352c1eca85f6e49cc203cf
#
_entry.id   bd2a18a9e8352c1eca85f6e49cc203cf
#
_cell.length_a   1.000
_cell.length_b   1.000
_cell.length_c   1.000
_cell.angle_alpha   90.00
_cell.angle_beta   90.00
_cell.angle_gamma   90.00
#
_symmetry.space_group_name_H-M   'P 1'
#
loop_
_entity.id
_entity.type
_entity.pdbx_description
1 polymer ?
#
loop_
_entity_poly.entity_id
_entity_poly.type
_entity_poly.pdbx_seq_one_letter_code
_entity_poly.pdbx_strand_id
1 'polypeptide(L)'
;MLAVGIDISKSKSVAAILNQDGSMHTSPFEFHHTQPEPNAFIKYILNSNQSATILMENTGHYHYPVLKAFREAGLPVCMVNAYQIKKFGDMDLRKAKTDKKDAVRIARYALEKSYSLVPYTSMEQKYEDLKFLARQYN
;
A
#
# COMPACT_ATOMS: atom_id res chain seq x y z
N MET A 1 -12.86 8.44 -7.00
CA MET A 1 -12.09 7.47 -6.19
C MET A 1 -10.61 7.59 -6.48
N LEU A 2 -9.80 7.54 -5.46
CA LEU A 2 -8.35 7.48 -5.60
C LEU A 2 -7.87 6.05 -5.41
N ALA A 3 -6.93 5.61 -6.24
CA ALA A 3 -6.25 4.32 -6.07
C ALA A 3 -4.83 4.60 -5.57
N VAL A 4 -4.52 4.10 -4.39
CA VAL A 4 -3.25 4.36 -3.70
C VAL A 4 -2.45 3.06 -3.63
N GLY A 5 -1.26 3.06 -4.19
CA GLY A 5 -0.34 1.93 -4.12
C GLY A 5 0.87 2.30 -3.28
N ILE A 6 1.22 1.43 -2.36
CA ILE A 6 2.36 1.65 -1.46
C ILE A 6 3.32 0.49 -1.56
N ASP A 7 4.53 0.79 -2.01
CA ASP A 7 5.64 -0.17 -2.06
C ASP A 7 6.47 0.01 -0.79
N ILE A 8 6.40 -0.99 0.08
CA ILE A 8 7.01 -0.94 1.41
C ILE A 8 8.46 -1.42 1.36
N SER A 9 9.34 -0.66 1.96
CA SER A 9 10.73 -1.06 2.23
C SER A 9 11.01 -0.96 3.73
N LYS A 10 12.24 -1.22 4.14
CA LYS A 10 12.62 -1.36 5.55
C LYS A 10 12.27 -0.13 6.41
N SER A 11 12.63 1.07 5.96
CA SER A 11 12.46 2.28 6.76
C SER A 11 11.66 3.36 6.05
N LYS A 12 11.45 3.17 4.75
CA LYS A 12 10.72 4.12 3.92
C LYS A 12 9.87 3.37 2.91
N SER A 13 8.91 4.05 2.35
CA SER A 13 8.03 3.50 1.32
C SER A 13 7.88 4.49 0.19
N VAL A 14 7.46 3.99 -0.97
CA VAL A 14 7.10 4.81 -2.11
C VAL A 14 5.59 4.67 -2.33
N ALA A 15 4.91 5.78 -2.51
CA ALA A 15 3.48 5.80 -2.77
C ALA A 15 3.18 6.39 -4.13
N ALA A 16 2.17 5.84 -4.78
CA ALA A 16 1.62 6.39 -6.02
C ALA A 16 0.11 6.51 -5.86
N ILE A 17 -0.46 7.58 -6.39
CA ILE A 17 -1.90 7.84 -6.34
C ILE A 17 -2.41 8.05 -7.74
N LEU A 18 -3.37 7.23 -8.16
CA LEU A 18 -4.02 7.34 -9.45
C LEU A 18 -5.45 7.81 -9.30
N ASN A 19 -5.89 8.62 -10.26
CA ASN A 19 -7.30 8.98 -10.40
C ASN A 19 -8.08 7.78 -10.95
N GLN A 20 -9.40 7.87 -10.88
CA GLN A 20 -10.28 6.79 -11.35
C GLN A 20 -10.11 6.49 -12.83
N ASP A 21 -9.69 7.47 -13.62
CA ASP A 21 -9.44 7.29 -15.06
C ASP A 21 -8.07 6.70 -15.38
N GLY A 22 -7.26 6.41 -14.36
CA GLY A 22 -5.92 5.85 -14.51
C GLY A 22 -4.81 6.88 -14.63
N SER A 23 -5.14 8.17 -14.69
CA SER A 23 -4.12 9.22 -14.73
C SER A 23 -3.48 9.42 -13.38
N MET A 24 -2.26 9.94 -13.36
CA MET A 24 -1.55 10.25 -12.11
C MET A 24 -2.22 11.39 -11.38
N HIS A 25 -2.67 11.14 -10.14
CA HIS A 25 -3.17 12.19 -9.27
C HIS A 25 -2.00 13.01 -8.72
N THR A 26 -0.92 12.34 -8.38
CA THR A 26 0.35 12.96 -7.98
C THR A 26 1.50 12.07 -8.44
N SER A 27 2.67 12.65 -8.65
CA SER A 27 3.86 11.88 -8.96
C SER A 27 4.23 10.97 -7.80
N PRO A 28 4.78 9.77 -8.05
CA PRO A 28 5.22 8.90 -6.96
C PRO A 28 6.19 9.61 -6.03
N PHE A 29 6.06 9.38 -4.74
CA PHE A 29 6.87 10.05 -3.72
C PHE A 29 7.28 9.06 -2.63
N GLU A 30 8.40 9.37 -1.98
CA GLU A 30 8.89 8.60 -0.85
C GLU A 30 8.39 9.20 0.45
N PHE A 31 8.16 8.35 1.45
CA PHE A 31 7.92 8.79 2.82
C PHE A 31 8.54 7.79 3.79
N HIS A 32 9.03 8.30 4.91
CA HIS A 32 9.57 7.47 5.97
C HIS A 32 8.45 6.92 6.85
N HIS A 33 8.69 5.79 7.51
CA HIS A 33 7.69 5.15 8.37
C HIS A 33 7.54 5.86 9.72
N THR A 34 8.46 6.75 10.05
CA THR A 34 8.40 7.51 11.31
C THR A 34 7.58 8.79 11.14
N GLN A 35 6.80 9.13 12.18
CA GLN A 35 6.02 10.35 12.17
C GLN A 35 6.95 11.59 12.06
N PRO A 36 6.50 12.69 11.43
CA PRO A 36 5.11 12.95 11.00
C PRO A 36 4.77 12.53 9.56
N GLU A 37 5.65 11.86 8.84
CA GLU A 37 5.44 11.61 7.41
C GLU A 37 4.22 10.74 7.09
N PRO A 38 3.96 9.59 7.79
CA PRO A 38 2.75 8.82 7.52
C PRO A 38 1.48 9.63 7.76
N ASN A 39 1.42 10.42 8.82
CA ASN A 39 0.25 11.24 9.12
C ASN A 39 0.06 12.36 8.09
N ALA A 40 1.14 12.92 7.56
CA ALA A 40 1.05 13.94 6.51
C ALA A 40 0.46 13.35 5.22
N PHE A 41 0.86 12.14 4.87
CA PHE A 41 0.30 11.41 3.74
C PHE A 41 -1.19 11.11 3.95
N ILE A 42 -1.54 10.62 5.12
CA ILE A 42 -2.93 10.31 5.48
C ILE A 42 -3.81 11.57 5.37
N LYS A 43 -3.32 12.70 5.90
CA LYS A 43 -4.02 13.98 5.78
C LYS A 43 -4.24 14.38 4.33
N TYR A 44 -3.25 14.17 3.49
CA TYR A 44 -3.38 14.46 2.06
C TYR A 44 -4.53 13.67 1.44
N ILE A 45 -4.63 12.37 1.76
CA ILE A 45 -5.71 11.52 1.26
C ILE A 45 -7.06 11.98 1.80
N LEU A 46 -7.15 12.26 3.10
CA LEU A 46 -8.41 12.69 3.74
C LEU A 46 -8.88 14.04 3.19
N ASN A 47 -7.96 14.95 2.91
CA ASN A 47 -8.29 16.28 2.41
C ASN A 47 -8.78 16.26 0.95
N SER A 48 -8.59 15.17 0.24
CA SER A 48 -9.09 15.03 -1.13
C SER A 48 -10.61 14.92 -1.20
N ASN A 49 -11.26 14.59 -0.10
CA ASN A 49 -12.72 14.36 -0.01
C ASN A 49 -13.21 13.28 -0.97
N GLN A 50 -12.34 12.37 -1.36
CA GLN A 50 -12.67 11.24 -2.22
C GLN A 50 -12.48 9.94 -1.46
N SER A 51 -13.27 8.93 -1.83
CA SER A 51 -12.98 7.58 -1.36
C SER A 51 -11.63 7.11 -1.91
N ALA A 52 -10.93 6.30 -1.15
CA ALA A 52 -9.63 5.81 -1.56
C ALA A 52 -9.55 4.30 -1.36
N THR A 53 -9.04 3.61 -2.37
CA THR A 53 -8.64 2.20 -2.25
C THR A 53 -7.14 2.19 -2.04
N ILE A 54 -6.71 1.71 -0.88
CA ILE A 54 -5.30 1.72 -0.47
C ILE A 54 -4.80 0.29 -0.48
N LEU A 55 -3.74 0.04 -1.22
CA LEU A 55 -3.17 -1.29 -1.39
C LEU A 55 -1.69 -1.27 -1.04
N MET A 56 -1.28 -2.19 -0.17
CA MET A 56 0.12 -2.42 0.20
C MET A 56 0.52 -3.82 -0.23
N GLU A 57 1.74 -3.96 -0.69
CA GLU A 57 2.34 -5.26 -0.92
C GLU A 57 2.80 -5.84 0.42
N ASN A 58 2.48 -7.11 0.66
CA ASN A 58 2.86 -7.80 1.89
C ASN A 58 4.31 -8.25 1.81
N THR A 59 5.22 -7.49 2.42
CA THR A 59 6.67 -7.76 2.43
C THR A 59 7.19 -7.89 3.86
N GLY A 60 7.07 -9.08 4.45
CA GLY A 60 7.56 -9.33 5.80
C GLY A 60 6.84 -8.47 6.84
N HIS A 61 7.60 -7.69 7.63
CA HIS A 61 7.05 -6.94 8.76
C HIS A 61 7.15 -5.43 8.63
N TYR A 62 7.78 -4.94 7.57
CA TYR A 62 8.07 -3.52 7.41
C TYR A 62 6.81 -2.68 7.19
N HIS A 63 5.69 -3.29 6.80
CA HIS A 63 4.44 -2.59 6.55
C HIS A 63 3.69 -2.20 7.83
N TYR A 64 4.01 -2.80 8.98
CA TYR A 64 3.22 -2.61 10.21
C TYR A 64 3.10 -1.15 10.67
N PRO A 65 4.17 -0.36 10.74
CA PRO A 65 4.03 1.03 11.19
C PRO A 65 3.10 1.84 10.28
N VAL A 66 3.17 1.61 8.97
CA VAL A 66 2.34 2.30 7.99
C VAL A 66 0.90 1.83 8.10
N LEU A 67 0.69 0.52 8.15
CA LEU A 67 -0.64 -0.07 8.32
C LEU A 67 -1.33 0.45 9.58
N LYS A 68 -0.61 0.49 10.70
CA LYS A 68 -1.13 0.98 11.97
C LYS A 68 -1.60 2.44 11.84
N ALA A 69 -0.79 3.30 11.23
CA ALA A 69 -1.13 4.71 11.05
C ALA A 69 -2.40 4.88 10.23
N PHE A 70 -2.56 4.14 9.15
CA PHE A 70 -3.75 4.19 8.30
C PHE A 70 -4.99 3.70 9.06
N ARG A 71 -4.86 2.62 9.81
CA ARG A 71 -5.98 2.07 10.59
C ARG A 71 -6.43 3.00 11.69
N GLU A 72 -5.50 3.63 12.41
CA GLU A 72 -5.82 4.62 13.44
C GLU A 72 -6.53 5.84 12.86
N ALA A 73 -6.28 6.16 11.60
CA ALA A 73 -6.95 7.24 10.91
C ALA A 73 -8.32 6.83 10.33
N GLY A 74 -8.70 5.57 10.45
CA GLY A 74 -9.97 5.07 9.93
C GLY A 74 -9.96 4.79 8.43
N LEU A 75 -8.78 4.72 7.81
CA LEU A 75 -8.64 4.40 6.39
C LEU A 75 -8.40 2.90 6.21
N PRO A 76 -9.30 2.18 5.51
CA PRO A 76 -9.12 0.76 5.27
C PRO A 76 -7.97 0.52 4.29
N VAL A 77 -7.14 -0.47 4.59
CA VAL A 77 -5.99 -0.85 3.77
C VAL A 77 -6.17 -2.31 3.32
N CYS A 78 -5.95 -2.55 2.04
CA CYS A 78 -5.94 -3.88 1.47
C CYS A 78 -4.49 -4.35 1.33
N MET A 79 -4.29 -5.66 1.45
CA MET A 79 -2.97 -6.27 1.33
C MET A 79 -2.97 -7.23 0.15
N VAL A 80 -1.85 -7.30 -0.54
CA VAL A 80 -1.68 -8.23 -1.65
C VAL A 80 -0.26 -8.80 -1.57
N ASN A 81 -0.07 -10.04 -2.01
CA ASN A 81 1.25 -10.63 -2.02
C ASN A 81 2.03 -10.23 -3.28
N ALA A 82 3.36 -10.32 -3.18
CA ALA A 82 4.26 -9.93 -4.27
C ALA A 82 4.01 -10.72 -5.55
N TYR A 83 3.61 -11.98 -5.43
CA TYR A 83 3.34 -12.83 -6.57
C TYR A 83 2.18 -12.31 -7.43
N GLN A 84 1.10 -11.88 -6.77
CA GLN A 84 -0.06 -11.34 -7.47
C GLN A 84 0.27 -10.05 -8.21
N ILE A 85 1.05 -9.18 -7.60
CA ILE A 85 1.51 -7.93 -8.22
C ILE A 85 2.43 -8.24 -9.40
N LYS A 86 3.36 -9.17 -9.23
CA LYS A 86 4.28 -9.56 -10.29
C LYS A 86 3.54 -10.13 -11.50
N LYS A 87 2.58 -11.03 -11.25
CA LYS A 87 1.79 -11.64 -12.31
C LYS A 87 1.00 -10.60 -13.10
N PHE A 88 0.42 -9.62 -12.40
CA PHE A 88 -0.28 -8.51 -13.02
C PHE A 88 0.67 -7.65 -13.86
N GLY A 89 1.87 -7.37 -13.34
CA GLY A 89 2.87 -6.55 -14.01
C GLY A 89 3.55 -7.23 -15.21
N ASP A 90 3.54 -8.56 -15.27
CA ASP A 90 4.12 -9.29 -16.39
C ASP A 90 3.35 -9.07 -17.70
N MET A 91 2.15 -8.51 -17.62
CA MET A 91 1.41 -8.07 -18.79
C MET A 91 1.95 -6.75 -19.36
N ASP A 92 2.80 -6.05 -18.64
CA ASP A 92 3.47 -4.85 -19.09
C ASP A 92 4.86 -5.24 -19.66
N LEU A 93 5.09 -4.97 -20.91
CA LEU A 93 6.33 -5.31 -21.62
C LEU A 93 7.54 -4.48 -21.18
N ARG A 94 7.34 -3.50 -20.31
CA ARG A 94 8.42 -2.64 -19.81
C ARG A 94 9.06 -3.27 -18.59
N LYS A 95 10.30 -3.72 -18.72
CA LYS A 95 10.99 -4.51 -17.72
C LYS A 95 11.80 -3.74 -16.68
N ALA A 96 11.83 -2.41 -16.72
CA ALA A 96 12.61 -1.64 -15.77
C ALA A 96 11.90 -1.59 -14.41
N LYS A 97 12.54 -2.15 -13.38
CA LYS A 97 12.02 -2.14 -12.02
C LYS A 97 12.64 -0.99 -11.24
N THR A 98 11.82 -0.03 -10.82
CA THR A 98 12.19 0.99 -9.85
C THR A 98 11.10 1.02 -8.79
N ASP A 99 11.42 1.47 -7.59
CA ASP A 99 10.46 1.58 -6.49
C ASP A 99 9.25 2.43 -6.91
N LYS A 100 9.49 3.49 -7.67
CA LYS A 100 8.43 4.35 -8.18
C LYS A 100 7.49 3.62 -9.14
N LYS A 101 8.06 2.80 -10.04
CA LYS A 101 7.25 2.00 -10.97
C LYS A 101 6.48 0.91 -10.25
N ASP A 102 7.08 0.32 -9.22
CA ASP A 102 6.40 -0.69 -8.41
C ASP A 102 5.21 -0.09 -7.67
N ALA A 103 5.35 1.10 -7.10
CA ALA A 103 4.23 1.78 -6.45
C ALA A 103 3.09 2.09 -7.43
N VAL A 104 3.41 2.54 -8.65
CA VAL A 104 2.41 2.77 -9.70
C VAL A 104 1.72 1.47 -10.09
N ARG A 105 2.48 0.37 -10.19
CA ARG A 105 1.91 -0.95 -10.51
C ARG A 105 0.92 -1.41 -9.43
N ILE A 106 1.28 -1.22 -8.17
CA ILE A 106 0.38 -1.53 -7.05
C ILE A 106 -0.88 -0.66 -7.12
N ALA A 107 -0.74 0.63 -7.40
CA ALA A 107 -1.88 1.53 -7.54
C ALA A 107 -2.78 1.11 -8.72
N ARG A 108 -2.21 0.69 -9.83
CA ARG A 108 -3.00 0.18 -10.98
C ARG A 108 -3.74 -1.11 -10.62
N TYR A 109 -3.10 -1.99 -9.88
CA TYR A 109 -3.76 -3.19 -9.38
C TYR A 109 -4.96 -2.82 -8.50
N ALA A 110 -4.77 -1.86 -7.59
CA ALA A 110 -5.85 -1.36 -6.74
C ALA A 110 -7.00 -0.80 -7.57
N LEU A 111 -6.69 -0.05 -8.61
CA LEU A 111 -7.70 0.56 -9.48
C LEU A 111 -8.50 -0.49 -10.24
N GLU A 112 -7.81 -1.45 -10.87
CA GLU A 112 -8.46 -2.45 -11.72
C GLU A 112 -9.16 -3.55 -10.94
N LYS A 113 -8.66 -3.88 -9.74
CA LYS A 113 -9.18 -4.98 -8.93
C LYS A 113 -9.94 -4.52 -7.68
N SER A 114 -10.31 -3.24 -7.61
CA SER A 114 -10.95 -2.66 -6.42
C SER A 114 -12.19 -3.44 -5.98
N TYR A 115 -12.95 -3.97 -6.93
CA TYR A 115 -14.17 -4.72 -6.66
C TYR A 115 -13.92 -6.04 -5.92
N SER A 116 -12.72 -6.59 -6.02
CA SER A 116 -12.37 -7.89 -5.41
C SER A 116 -11.48 -7.75 -4.18
N LEU A 117 -11.03 -6.54 -3.85
CA LEU A 117 -10.13 -6.31 -2.73
C LEU A 117 -10.93 -6.20 -1.44
N VAL A 118 -10.41 -6.86 -0.39
CA VAL A 118 -11.01 -6.86 0.94
C VAL A 118 -10.07 -6.14 1.90
N PRO A 119 -10.56 -5.18 2.70
CA PRO A 119 -9.72 -4.50 3.69
C PRO A 119 -9.12 -5.48 4.68
N TYR A 120 -7.87 -5.23 5.06
CA TYR A 120 -7.16 -6.02 6.05
C TYR A 120 -7.82 -5.83 7.42
N THR A 121 -8.26 -6.92 8.05
CA THR A 121 -9.04 -6.86 9.28
C THR A 121 -8.14 -6.86 10.51
N SER A 122 -8.71 -6.41 11.66
CA SER A 122 -7.99 -6.44 12.92
C SER A 122 -7.67 -7.87 13.38
N MET A 123 -8.51 -8.85 12.99
CA MET A 123 -8.26 -10.25 13.31
C MET A 123 -7.06 -10.79 12.52
N GLU A 124 -6.96 -10.46 11.25
CA GLU A 124 -5.82 -10.81 10.41
C GLU A 124 -4.54 -10.18 10.96
N GLN A 125 -4.62 -8.94 11.43
CA GLN A 125 -3.49 -8.26 12.06
C GLN A 125 -3.02 -9.02 13.31
N LYS A 126 -3.93 -9.44 14.17
CA LYS A 126 -3.59 -10.21 15.36
C LYS A 126 -2.91 -11.53 15.00
N TYR A 127 -3.40 -12.21 13.98
CA TYR A 127 -2.81 -13.45 13.52
C TYR A 127 -1.39 -13.26 13.01
N GLU A 128 -1.16 -12.22 12.22
CA GLU A 128 0.16 -11.87 11.72
C GLU A 128 1.12 -11.50 12.87
N ASP A 129 0.65 -10.76 13.85
CA ASP A 129 1.43 -10.39 15.03
C ASP A 129 1.86 -11.63 15.82
N LEU A 130 0.97 -12.61 15.99
CA LEU A 130 1.28 -13.86 16.68
C LEU A 130 2.34 -14.67 15.93
N LYS A 131 2.25 -14.72 14.61
CA LYS A 131 3.27 -15.36 13.78
C LYS A 131 4.64 -14.70 13.94
N PHE A 132 4.65 -13.39 13.95
CA PHE A 132 5.88 -12.62 14.12
C PHE A 132 6.54 -12.91 15.45
N LEU A 133 5.76 -12.89 16.54
CA LEU A 133 6.26 -13.19 17.87
C LEU A 133 6.79 -14.62 17.96
N ALA A 134 6.10 -15.59 17.38
CA ALA A 134 6.55 -16.97 17.37
C ALA A 134 7.92 -17.13 16.69
N ARG A 135 8.15 -16.41 15.60
CA ARG A 135 9.43 -16.42 14.90
C ARG A 135 10.58 -15.82 15.70
N GLN A 136 10.29 -14.88 16.58
CA GLN A 136 11.31 -14.25 17.42
C GLN A 136 11.74 -15.13 18.59
N TYR A 137 10.87 -16.01 19.06
CA TYR A 137 11.15 -16.87 20.21
C TYR A 137 11.61 -18.28 19.83
N ASN A 138 11.58 -18.60 18.56
CA ASN A 138 12.10 -19.85 18.05
C ASN A 138 13.46 -19.63 17.41
#